data_1763b8c46ac71e2ed90007adc5eab72b
#
_entry.id   1763b8c46ac71e2ed90007adc5eab72b
#
_cell.length_a   1.000
_cell.length_b   1.000
_cell.length_c   1.000
_cell.angle_alpha   90.00
_cell.angle_beta   90.00
_cell.angle_gamma   90.00
#
_symmetry.space_group_name_H-M   'P 1'
#
loop_
_entity.id
_entity.type
_entity.pdbx_description
1 polymer ?
#
loop_
_entity_poly.entity_id
_entity_poly.type
_entity_poly.pdbx_seq_one_letter_code
_entity_poly.pdbx_strand_id
1 'polypeptide(L)'
;APNAGELTADLRQVLDTGAPSDARAAKLAGGQAAVPTADNIANRLNTYGGMVSWEVQNPVLNGDRVDAQLAVSIPIFGTKTHNIYWVDQDGQWKLSNPSACVIAHDVAGVDCTV
;
A
#
# COMPACT_ATOMS: atom_id res chain seq x y z
N ALA A 1 0.61 -10.41 -15.29
CA ALA A 1 1.08 -9.68 -14.11
C ALA A 1 0.50 -8.28 -14.09
N PRO A 2 0.19 -7.71 -12.92
CA PRO A 2 -0.29 -6.32 -12.85
C PRO A 2 0.82 -5.34 -13.19
N ASN A 3 0.46 -4.22 -13.81
CA ASN A 3 1.41 -3.15 -14.08
C ASN A 3 1.47 -2.15 -12.92
N ALA A 4 2.41 -1.22 -12.99
CA ALA A 4 2.61 -0.23 -11.93
C ALA A 4 1.37 0.64 -11.68
N GLY A 5 0.68 1.04 -12.75
CA GLY A 5 -0.54 1.85 -12.64
C GLY A 5 -1.67 1.11 -11.94
N GLU A 6 -1.84 -0.17 -12.24
CA GLU A 6 -2.85 -1.02 -11.59
C GLU A 6 -2.56 -1.19 -10.10
N LEU A 7 -1.29 -1.45 -9.74
CA LEU A 7 -0.89 -1.59 -8.34
C LEU A 7 -1.03 -0.27 -7.58
N THR A 8 -0.72 0.85 -8.23
CA THR A 8 -0.93 2.18 -7.65
C THR A 8 -2.42 2.42 -7.38
N ALA A 9 -3.29 2.09 -8.33
CA ALA A 9 -4.73 2.24 -8.16
C ALA A 9 -5.27 1.34 -7.04
N ASP A 10 -4.77 0.10 -6.94
CA ASP A 10 -5.16 -0.83 -5.88
C ASP A 10 -4.77 -0.27 -4.50
N LEU A 11 -3.55 0.26 -4.37
CA LEU A 11 -3.10 0.85 -3.11
C LEU A 11 -3.88 2.12 -2.76
N ARG A 12 -4.23 2.94 -3.75
CA ARG A 12 -5.10 4.11 -3.52
C ARG A 12 -6.45 3.70 -2.96
N GLN A 13 -7.04 2.61 -3.47
CA GLN A 13 -8.30 2.10 -2.94
C GLN A 13 -8.15 1.60 -1.50
N VAL A 14 -7.07 0.89 -1.19
CA VAL A 14 -6.78 0.44 0.18
C VAL A 14 -6.72 1.62 1.14
N LEU A 15 -6.11 2.74 0.71
CA LEU A 15 -5.92 3.93 1.55
C LEU A 15 -7.06 4.94 1.45
N ASP A 16 -8.11 4.63 0.69
CA ASP A 16 -9.30 5.49 0.57
C ASP A 16 -10.28 5.16 1.68
N THR A 17 -10.30 5.99 2.72
CA THR A 17 -11.20 5.80 3.87
C THR A 17 -12.67 6.01 3.53
N GLY A 18 -12.96 6.63 2.39
CA GLY A 18 -14.33 6.78 1.87
C GLY A 18 -14.82 5.61 1.04
N ALA A 19 -13.94 4.67 0.67
CA ALA A 19 -14.33 3.47 -0.07
C ALA A 19 -14.95 2.42 0.85
N PRO A 20 -15.83 1.54 0.33
CA PRO A 20 -16.40 0.46 1.13
C PRO A 20 -15.32 -0.43 1.74
N SER A 21 -15.47 -0.78 3.01
CA SER A 21 -14.51 -1.60 3.75
C SER A 21 -14.24 -2.94 3.06
N ASP A 22 -15.26 -3.59 2.52
CA ASP A 22 -15.11 -4.87 1.83
C ASP A 22 -14.25 -4.75 0.57
N ALA A 23 -14.40 -3.68 -0.18
CA ALA A 23 -13.60 -3.43 -1.38
C ALA A 23 -12.13 -3.19 -1.04
N ARG A 24 -11.86 -2.51 0.05
CA ARG A 24 -10.51 -2.27 0.57
C ARG A 24 -9.89 -3.57 1.09
N ALA A 25 -10.64 -4.33 1.88
CA ALA A 25 -10.20 -5.62 2.42
C ALA A 25 -9.86 -6.62 1.32
N ALA A 26 -10.58 -6.59 0.19
CA ALA A 26 -10.34 -7.48 -0.94
C ALA A 26 -8.96 -7.28 -1.58
N LYS A 27 -8.32 -6.14 -1.39
CA LYS A 27 -6.98 -5.81 -1.90
C LYS A 27 -5.87 -6.06 -0.88
N LEU A 28 -6.21 -6.54 0.30
CA LEU A 28 -5.26 -6.80 1.40
C LEU A 28 -5.19 -8.28 1.72
N ALA A 29 -3.99 -8.83 1.84
CA ALA A 29 -3.81 -10.23 2.21
C ALA A 29 -4.41 -10.53 3.59
N GLY A 30 -4.35 -9.58 4.51
CA GLY A 30 -4.96 -9.70 5.83
C GLY A 30 -6.47 -9.48 5.85
N GLY A 31 -7.07 -9.09 4.72
CA GLY A 31 -8.52 -8.85 4.64
C GLY A 31 -8.99 -7.77 5.59
N GLN A 32 -10.16 -7.99 6.20
CA GLN A 32 -10.74 -7.01 7.14
C GLN A 32 -9.83 -6.70 8.33
N ALA A 33 -9.05 -7.67 8.78
CA ALA A 33 -8.13 -7.45 9.91
C ALA A 33 -7.03 -6.43 9.59
N ALA A 34 -6.72 -6.21 8.32
CA ALA A 34 -5.72 -5.24 7.88
C ALA A 34 -6.29 -3.84 7.63
N VAL A 35 -7.62 -3.69 7.57
CA VAL A 35 -8.26 -2.40 7.31
C VAL A 35 -7.91 -1.35 8.38
N PRO A 36 -7.90 -1.65 9.69
CA PRO A 36 -7.48 -0.66 10.69
C PRO A 36 -6.07 -0.11 10.47
N THR A 37 -5.13 -0.94 10.05
CA THR A 37 -3.77 -0.47 9.69
C THR A 37 -3.83 0.47 8.49
N ALA A 38 -4.59 0.12 7.46
CA ALA A 38 -4.77 0.98 6.29
C ALA A 38 -5.40 2.33 6.67
N ASP A 39 -6.37 2.34 7.59
CA ASP A 39 -6.96 3.58 8.10
C ASP A 39 -5.94 4.43 8.83
N ASN A 40 -5.09 3.84 9.66
CA ASN A 40 -4.04 4.57 10.37
C ASN A 40 -3.04 5.20 9.41
N ILE A 41 -2.65 4.46 8.36
CA ILE A 41 -1.78 5.00 7.31
C ILE A 41 -2.45 6.17 6.62
N ALA A 42 -3.69 5.98 6.15
CA ALA A 42 -4.41 7.00 5.41
C ALA A 42 -4.62 8.27 6.24
N ASN A 43 -5.02 8.13 7.49
CA ASN A 43 -5.24 9.26 8.39
C ASN A 43 -3.94 10.04 8.63
N ARG A 44 -2.81 9.36 8.81
CA ARG A 44 -1.53 10.03 8.98
C ARG A 44 -1.11 10.76 7.71
N LEU A 45 -1.24 10.14 6.54
CA LEU A 45 -0.89 10.77 5.28
C LEU A 45 -1.79 11.98 5.00
N ASN A 46 -3.07 11.90 5.36
CA ASN A 46 -4.01 13.00 5.18
C ASN A 46 -3.67 14.23 6.05
N THR A 47 -2.98 14.04 7.18
CA THR A 47 -2.54 15.19 8.00
C THR A 47 -1.51 16.06 7.29
N TYR A 48 -0.78 15.49 6.33
CA TYR A 48 0.20 16.22 5.53
C TYR A 48 -0.42 16.87 4.29
N GLY A 49 -1.70 16.64 4.02
CA GLY A 49 -2.40 17.17 2.85
C GLY A 49 -1.76 16.71 1.55
N GLY A 50 -1.61 17.61 0.59
CA GLY A 50 -0.97 17.32 -0.70
C GLY A 50 0.55 17.33 -0.68
N MET A 51 1.18 17.43 0.47
CA MET A 51 2.65 17.52 0.58
C MET A 51 3.35 16.18 0.33
N VAL A 52 2.65 15.06 0.55
CA VAL A 52 3.21 13.72 0.29
C VAL A 52 2.55 13.15 -0.95
N SER A 53 3.36 12.78 -1.93
CA SER A 53 2.91 12.04 -3.11
C SER A 53 3.61 10.70 -3.17
N TRP A 54 2.96 9.73 -3.79
CA TRP A 54 3.54 8.40 -3.91
C TRP A 54 2.98 7.67 -5.11
N GLU A 55 3.75 6.70 -5.60
CA GLU A 55 3.32 5.77 -6.66
C GLU A 55 4.07 4.45 -6.53
N VAL A 56 3.47 3.39 -7.05
CA VAL A 56 4.12 2.09 -7.15
C VAL A 56 4.91 2.04 -8.45
N GLN A 57 6.14 1.53 -8.39
CA GLN A 57 7.07 1.47 -9.51
C GLN A 57 7.70 0.08 -9.62
N ASN A 58 8.14 -0.25 -10.84
CA ASN A 58 9.01 -1.39 -11.14
C ASN A 58 8.46 -2.74 -10.66
N PRO A 59 7.21 -3.12 -10.99
CA PRO A 59 6.70 -4.43 -10.60
C PRO A 59 7.43 -5.56 -11.33
N VAL A 60 7.82 -6.58 -10.57
CA VAL A 60 8.50 -7.77 -11.09
C VAL A 60 7.78 -9.01 -10.56
N LEU A 61 7.32 -9.86 -11.49
CA LEU A 61 6.68 -11.11 -11.13
C LEU A 61 7.73 -12.13 -10.69
N ASN A 62 7.57 -12.65 -9.48
CA ASN A 62 8.40 -13.70 -8.90
C ASN A 62 7.49 -14.83 -8.39
N GLY A 63 7.17 -15.78 -9.27
CA GLY A 63 6.27 -16.88 -8.91
C GLY A 63 4.87 -16.39 -8.57
N ASP A 64 4.45 -16.62 -7.34
CA ASP A 64 3.13 -16.23 -6.84
C ASP A 64 3.12 -14.89 -6.11
N ARG A 65 4.16 -14.08 -6.32
CA ARG A 65 4.21 -12.72 -5.77
C ARG A 65 4.71 -11.73 -6.80
N VAL A 66 4.35 -10.47 -6.60
CA VAL A 66 4.87 -9.35 -7.38
C VAL A 66 5.65 -8.46 -6.44
N ASP A 67 6.95 -8.33 -6.68
CA ASP A 67 7.81 -7.37 -5.98
C ASP A 67 7.75 -6.03 -6.69
N ALA A 68 7.68 -4.96 -5.93
CA ALA A 68 7.65 -3.61 -6.48
C ALA A 68 8.27 -2.62 -5.48
N GLN A 69 8.32 -1.37 -5.89
CA GLN A 69 8.81 -0.29 -5.04
C GLN A 69 7.70 0.75 -4.86
N LEU A 70 7.52 1.20 -3.63
CA LEU A 70 6.71 2.37 -3.35
C LEU A 70 7.64 3.58 -3.30
N ALA A 71 7.49 4.49 -4.26
CA ALA A 71 8.24 5.74 -4.30
C ALA A 71 7.41 6.81 -3.59
N VAL A 72 7.97 7.37 -2.52
CA VAL A 72 7.32 8.41 -1.71
C VAL A 72 8.12 9.69 -1.84
N SER A 73 7.46 10.77 -2.26
CA SER A 73 8.07 12.06 -2.51
C SER A 73 7.53 13.11 -1.55
N ILE A 74 8.45 13.84 -0.92
CA ILE A 74 8.14 14.94 -0.01
C ILE A 74 8.89 16.16 -0.53
N PRO A 75 8.22 17.32 -0.70
CA PRO A 75 8.88 18.55 -1.16
C PRO A 75 10.12 18.85 -0.30
N ILE A 76 11.21 19.27 -0.93
CA ILE A 76 12.51 19.61 -0.31
C ILE A 76 13.30 18.38 0.10
N PHE A 77 12.64 17.33 0.63
CA PHE A 77 13.33 16.12 1.11
C PHE A 77 13.57 15.07 0.02
N GLY A 78 12.90 15.19 -1.13
CA GLY A 78 13.09 14.29 -2.26
C GLY A 78 12.25 13.02 -2.19
N THR A 79 12.69 12.01 -2.92
CA THR A 79 11.99 10.74 -3.07
C THR A 79 12.75 9.61 -2.39
N LYS A 80 12.02 8.79 -1.62
CA LYS A 80 12.52 7.55 -1.06
C LYS A 80 11.71 6.38 -1.59
N THR A 81 12.36 5.25 -1.84
CA THR A 81 11.70 4.03 -2.27
C THR A 81 11.69 3.00 -1.17
N HIS A 82 10.60 2.25 -1.09
CA HIS A 82 10.41 1.18 -0.12
C HIS A 82 10.02 -0.09 -0.87
N ASN A 83 10.66 -1.21 -0.56
CA ASN A 83 10.33 -2.48 -1.19
C ASN A 83 9.06 -3.04 -0.57
N ILE A 84 8.09 -3.34 -1.41
CA ILE A 84 6.82 -3.93 -1.02
C ILE A 84 6.46 -5.04 -2.00
N TYR A 85 5.53 -5.91 -1.63
CA TYR A 85 5.10 -6.97 -2.53
C TYR A 85 3.63 -7.34 -2.33
N TRP A 86 3.06 -7.84 -3.42
CA TRP A 86 1.72 -8.40 -3.47
C TRP A 86 1.80 -9.92 -3.59
N VAL A 87 0.82 -10.61 -3.05
CA VAL A 87 0.68 -12.06 -3.14
C VAL A 87 -0.56 -12.42 -3.92
N ASP A 88 -0.51 -13.54 -4.63
CA ASP A 88 -1.69 -14.11 -5.29
C ASP A 88 -2.48 -14.93 -4.27
N GLN A 89 -3.69 -14.48 -3.97
CA GLN A 89 -4.63 -15.20 -3.13
C GLN A 89 -5.94 -15.34 -3.89
N ASP A 90 -6.33 -16.57 -4.15
CA ASP A 90 -7.58 -16.88 -4.85
C ASP A 90 -7.71 -16.20 -6.22
N GLY A 91 -6.60 -16.10 -6.94
CA GLY A 91 -6.54 -15.48 -8.25
C GLY A 91 -6.53 -13.97 -8.25
N GLN A 92 -6.34 -13.34 -7.09
CA GLN A 92 -6.26 -11.88 -6.95
C GLN A 92 -4.94 -11.47 -6.30
N TRP A 93 -4.38 -10.38 -6.81
CA TRP A 93 -3.21 -9.76 -6.20
C TRP A 93 -3.62 -8.94 -4.99
N LYS A 94 -3.02 -9.26 -3.83
CA LYS A 94 -3.32 -8.59 -2.57
C LYS A 94 -2.03 -8.10 -1.92
N LEU A 95 -2.06 -6.89 -1.36
CA LEU A 95 -0.90 -6.35 -0.66
C LEU A 95 -0.58 -7.23 0.54
N SER A 96 0.67 -7.68 0.65
CA SER A 96 1.09 -8.55 1.74
C SER A 96 1.04 -7.83 3.10
N ASN A 97 0.86 -8.60 4.17
CA ASN A 97 0.88 -8.04 5.53
C ASN A 97 2.23 -7.41 5.88
N PRO A 98 3.40 -8.03 5.58
CA PRO A 98 4.67 -7.36 5.82
C PRO A 98 4.80 -6.03 5.08
N SER A 99 4.26 -5.93 3.86
CA SER A 99 4.31 -4.68 3.09
C SER A 99 3.40 -3.61 3.67
N ALA A 100 2.21 -3.98 4.14
CA ALA A 100 1.35 -3.05 4.87
C ALA A 100 2.07 -2.49 6.10
N CYS A 101 2.83 -3.33 6.82
CA CYS A 101 3.61 -2.91 7.98
C CYS A 101 4.81 -2.03 7.61
N VAL A 102 5.47 -2.29 6.47
CA VAL A 102 6.52 -1.39 5.96
C VAL A 102 5.94 0.00 5.70
N ILE A 103 4.79 0.09 5.05
CA ILE A 103 4.15 1.38 4.77
C ILE A 103 3.74 2.06 6.08
N ALA A 104 3.15 1.30 7.01
CA ALA A 104 2.73 1.85 8.30
C ALA A 104 3.92 2.44 9.07
N HIS A 105 4.98 1.65 9.27
CA HIS A 105 6.13 2.06 10.09
C HIS A 105 7.04 3.04 9.38
N ASP A 106 7.43 2.74 8.14
CA ASP A 106 8.53 3.44 7.47
C ASP A 106 8.05 4.67 6.70
N VAL A 107 6.80 4.68 6.26
CA VAL A 107 6.22 5.82 5.53
C VAL A 107 5.37 6.67 6.45
N ALA A 108 4.39 6.08 7.13
CA ALA A 108 3.42 6.83 7.93
C ALA A 108 3.84 7.01 9.39
N GLY A 109 4.76 6.21 9.90
CA GLY A 109 5.17 6.28 11.31
C GLY A 109 4.04 5.90 12.27
N VAL A 110 3.22 4.93 11.89
CA VAL A 110 2.10 4.43 12.71
C VAL A 110 2.27 2.95 13.03
N ASP A 111 1.53 2.49 14.03
CA ASP A 111 1.54 1.07 14.40
C ASP A 111 0.90 0.20 13.33
N CYS A 112 1.38 -1.04 13.26
CA CYS A 112 0.85 -2.07 12.38
C CYS A 112 0.24 -3.18 13.23
N THR A 113 -1.03 -3.53 12.95
CA THR A 113 -1.78 -4.52 13.72
C THR A 113 -2.07 -5.81 12.95
N VAL A 114 -1.35 -6.06 11.86
CA VAL A 114 -1.48 -7.28 11.04
C VAL A 114 -0.22 -8.13 11.07
#